data_fbd3ff3372f1bd012cfa359b46982967
#
_entry.id   fbd3ff3372f1bd012cfa359b46982967
#
_cell.length_a   1.000
_cell.length_b   1.000
_cell.length_c   1.000
_cell.angle_alpha   90.00
_cell.angle_beta   90.00
_cell.angle_gamma   90.00
#
_symmetry.space_group_name_H-M   'P 1'
#
loop_
_entity.id
_entity.type
_entity.pdbx_description
1 polymer ?
#
loop_
_entity_poly.entity_id
_entity_poly.type
_entity_poly.pdbx_seq_one_letter_code
_entity_poly.pdbx_strand_id
1 'polypeptide(L)'
;RAIEFVLDLQTPRGAILWARHADGTPWSFALLTGSSSICHSLRCAIAIAELLGHERPDWELSAARLAHVIRQHCLGNAPDAFAPKARWAMDWYYPVLGGVLTRTEARARLDARRDTFVMENRGVRCVSDRPWVTAAETCECLMAELSVGNREQALKLFEWAQALRCDDGHY
;
A
#
# COMPACT_ATOMS: atom_id res chain seq x y z
N ARG A 1 -1.33 15.75 -15.96
CA ARG A 1 -2.81 15.58 -15.85
C ARG A 1 -3.19 14.53 -14.80
N ALA A 2 -2.66 13.28 -14.87
CA ALA A 2 -3.03 12.25 -13.89
C ALA A 2 -2.66 12.63 -12.45
N ILE A 3 -1.49 13.21 -12.25
CA ILE A 3 -1.03 13.65 -10.94
C ILE A 3 -1.88 14.81 -10.42
N GLU A 4 -2.13 15.83 -11.22
CA GLU A 4 -3.01 16.95 -10.83
C GLU A 4 -4.39 16.46 -10.38
N PHE A 5 -4.99 15.50 -11.11
CA PHE A 5 -6.26 14.89 -10.71
C PHE A 5 -6.19 14.26 -9.31
N VAL A 6 -5.09 13.57 -9.01
CA VAL A 6 -4.87 12.96 -7.68
C VAL A 6 -4.68 14.03 -6.61
N LEU A 7 -3.89 15.07 -6.90
CA LEU A 7 -3.63 16.16 -5.95
C LEU A 7 -4.90 16.96 -5.62
N ASP A 8 -5.78 17.14 -6.59
CA ASP A 8 -7.11 17.79 -6.39
C ASP A 8 -8.02 17.01 -5.42
N LEU A 9 -7.72 15.74 -5.18
CA LEU A 9 -8.43 14.89 -4.21
C LEU A 9 -7.77 14.89 -2.83
N GLN A 10 -6.66 15.60 -2.65
CA GLN A 10 -5.98 15.64 -1.36
C GLN A 10 -6.72 16.51 -0.36
N THR A 11 -7.04 15.93 0.80
CA THR A 11 -7.67 16.65 1.91
C THR A 11 -6.68 17.59 2.61
N PRO A 12 -7.14 18.57 3.37
CA PRO A 12 -6.26 19.42 4.20
C PRO A 12 -5.41 18.61 5.19
N ARG A 13 -5.87 17.42 5.61
CA ARG A 13 -5.13 16.50 6.49
C ARG A 13 -4.10 15.65 5.75
N GLY A 14 -4.07 15.69 4.41
CA GLY A 14 -3.08 15.00 3.57
C GLY A 14 -3.54 13.68 2.95
N ALA A 15 -4.66 13.09 3.36
CA ALA A 15 -5.20 11.88 2.75
C ALA A 15 -5.76 12.17 1.35
N ILE A 16 -5.68 11.19 0.44
CA ILE A 16 -6.27 11.28 -0.91
C ILE A 16 -7.63 10.60 -0.89
N LEU A 17 -8.68 11.31 -1.27
CA LEU A 17 -10.04 10.76 -1.37
C LEU A 17 -10.13 9.72 -2.48
N TRP A 18 -10.98 8.72 -2.28
CA TRP A 18 -11.04 7.50 -3.10
C TRP A 18 -11.36 7.76 -4.57
N ALA A 19 -12.32 8.61 -4.86
CA ALA A 19 -12.82 8.85 -6.22
C ALA A 19 -13.61 10.17 -6.33
N ARG A 20 -14.07 10.47 -7.53
CA ARG A 20 -15.11 11.48 -7.80
C ARG A 20 -16.36 10.81 -8.33
N HIS A 21 -17.51 11.36 -7.99
CA HIS A 21 -18.79 11.04 -8.61
C HIS A 21 -18.85 11.58 -10.06
N ALA A 22 -19.83 11.14 -10.82
CA ALA A 22 -20.02 11.62 -12.21
C ALA A 22 -20.29 13.15 -12.30
N ASP A 23 -20.83 13.76 -11.25
CA ASP A 23 -21.04 15.20 -11.12
C ASP A 23 -19.78 15.99 -10.71
N GLY A 24 -18.65 15.30 -10.52
CA GLY A 24 -17.37 15.88 -10.12
C GLY A 24 -17.17 16.01 -8.61
N THR A 25 -18.16 15.71 -7.77
CA THR A 25 -18.01 15.79 -6.32
C THR A 25 -17.09 14.68 -5.79
N PRO A 26 -16.11 14.96 -4.91
CA PRO A 26 -15.27 13.93 -4.32
C PRO A 26 -16.07 13.02 -3.39
N TRP A 27 -15.68 11.75 -3.32
CA TRP A 27 -16.16 10.84 -2.28
C TRP A 27 -15.68 11.31 -0.90
N SER A 28 -16.42 10.96 0.14
CA SER A 28 -16.19 11.46 1.51
C SER A 28 -15.14 10.68 2.30
N PHE A 29 -14.49 9.66 1.72
CA PHE A 29 -13.51 8.83 2.42
C PHE A 29 -12.25 8.58 1.58
N ALA A 30 -11.16 8.26 2.28
CA ALA A 30 -9.90 7.78 1.71
C ALA A 30 -9.66 6.32 2.09
N LEU A 31 -8.90 5.58 1.27
CA LEU A 31 -8.45 4.23 1.57
C LEU A 31 -6.95 4.22 1.86
N LEU A 32 -6.56 3.51 2.93
CA LEU A 32 -5.15 3.37 3.32
C LEU A 32 -4.32 2.71 2.21
N THR A 33 -4.84 1.64 1.61
CA THR A 33 -4.22 0.93 0.49
C THR A 33 -4.00 1.84 -0.70
N GLY A 34 -5.06 2.52 -1.19
CA GLY A 34 -4.97 3.42 -2.33
C GLY A 34 -4.02 4.60 -2.06
N SER A 35 -4.11 5.21 -0.88
CA SER A 35 -3.22 6.29 -0.48
C SER A 35 -1.76 5.85 -0.40
N SER A 36 -1.47 4.63 0.06
CA SER A 36 -0.10 4.08 0.10
C SER A 36 0.47 3.88 -1.31
N SER A 37 -0.32 3.34 -2.23
CA SER A 37 0.06 3.19 -3.65
C SER A 37 0.30 4.55 -4.31
N ILE A 38 -0.59 5.52 -4.10
CA ILE A 38 -0.44 6.88 -4.60
C ILE A 38 0.82 7.54 -4.05
N CYS A 39 1.14 7.36 -2.77
CA CYS A 39 2.35 7.90 -2.17
C CYS A 39 3.62 7.39 -2.88
N HIS A 40 3.68 6.10 -3.18
CA HIS A 40 4.77 5.52 -3.97
C HIS A 40 4.82 6.09 -5.40
N SER A 41 3.67 6.16 -6.07
CA SER A 41 3.56 6.71 -7.43
C SER A 41 3.99 8.18 -7.52
N LEU A 42 3.64 9.01 -6.52
CA LEU A 42 4.09 10.41 -6.45
C LEU A 42 5.61 10.50 -6.32
N ARG A 43 6.22 9.67 -5.49
CA ARG A 43 7.70 9.63 -5.36
C ARG A 43 8.38 9.24 -6.67
N CYS A 44 7.84 8.26 -7.38
CA CYS A 44 8.34 7.89 -8.70
C CYS A 44 8.19 9.04 -9.70
N ALA A 45 7.06 9.73 -9.69
CA ALA A 45 6.80 10.86 -10.57
C ALA A 45 7.73 12.06 -10.28
N ILE A 46 8.01 12.34 -9.00
CA ILE A 46 8.98 13.36 -8.58
C ILE A 46 10.37 12.99 -9.10
N ALA A 47 10.82 11.76 -8.87
CA ALA A 47 12.13 11.31 -9.38
C ALA A 47 12.26 11.40 -10.91
N ILE A 48 11.18 11.08 -11.65
CA ILE A 48 11.14 11.26 -13.11
C ILE A 48 11.22 12.76 -13.49
N ALA A 49 10.48 13.62 -12.80
CA ALA A 49 10.50 15.05 -13.04
C ALA A 49 11.90 15.65 -12.82
N GLU A 50 12.56 15.27 -11.72
CA GLU A 50 13.94 15.65 -11.43
C GLU A 50 14.92 15.21 -12.52
N LEU A 51 14.84 13.96 -13.00
CA LEU A 51 15.64 13.43 -14.10
C LEU A 51 15.45 14.23 -15.42
N LEU A 52 14.26 14.79 -15.60
CA LEU A 52 13.91 15.61 -16.76
C LEU A 52 14.22 17.10 -16.55
N GLY A 53 14.79 17.49 -15.42
CA GLY A 53 15.11 18.88 -15.07
C GLY A 53 13.89 19.72 -14.69
N HIS A 54 12.80 19.11 -14.26
CA HIS A 54 11.59 19.78 -13.83
C HIS A 54 11.42 19.67 -12.32
N GLU A 55 11.59 20.75 -11.59
CA GLU A 55 11.27 20.81 -10.16
C GLU A 55 9.77 20.86 -9.93
N ARG A 56 9.28 20.07 -8.98
CA ARG A 56 7.85 19.96 -8.65
C ARG A 56 7.63 20.02 -7.13
N PRO A 57 7.90 21.18 -6.50
CA PRO A 57 7.76 21.35 -5.06
C PRO A 57 6.31 21.15 -4.58
N ASP A 58 5.32 21.37 -5.42
CA ASP A 58 3.91 21.06 -5.19
C ASP A 58 3.65 19.56 -5.00
N TRP A 59 4.29 18.71 -5.82
CA TRP A 59 4.20 17.26 -5.70
C TRP A 59 4.94 16.74 -4.47
N GLU A 60 6.13 17.30 -4.18
CA GLU A 60 6.91 16.95 -3.00
C GLU A 60 6.15 17.25 -1.71
N LEU A 61 5.54 18.43 -1.60
CA LEU A 61 4.73 18.81 -0.45
C LEU A 61 3.53 17.87 -0.30
N SER A 62 2.85 17.53 -1.40
CA SER A 62 1.71 16.63 -1.40
C SER A 62 2.11 15.23 -0.98
N ALA A 63 3.21 14.69 -1.53
CA ALA A 63 3.75 13.38 -1.15
C ALA A 63 4.16 13.34 0.33
N ALA A 64 4.78 14.41 0.85
CA ALA A 64 5.16 14.51 2.26
C ALA A 64 3.94 14.51 3.20
N ARG A 65 2.89 15.28 2.87
CA ARG A 65 1.62 15.29 3.63
C ARG A 65 0.96 13.93 3.63
N LEU A 66 0.91 13.28 2.47
CA LEU A 66 0.33 11.94 2.32
C LEU A 66 1.10 10.89 3.12
N ALA A 67 2.43 10.88 3.01
CA ALA A 67 3.28 9.98 3.79
C ALA A 67 3.10 10.19 5.30
N HIS A 68 3.02 11.44 5.74
CA HIS A 68 2.80 11.79 7.14
C HIS A 68 1.48 11.21 7.66
N VAL A 69 0.35 11.46 6.99
CA VAL A 69 -0.96 10.98 7.48
C VAL A 69 -1.06 9.47 7.46
N ILE A 70 -0.48 8.79 6.46
CA ILE A 70 -0.43 7.32 6.40
C ILE A 70 0.35 6.79 7.62
N ARG A 71 1.54 7.34 7.91
CA ARG A 71 2.35 6.93 9.05
C ARG A 71 1.63 7.17 10.38
N GLN A 72 1.01 8.35 10.58
CA GLN A 72 0.24 8.66 11.79
C GLN A 72 -0.92 7.68 11.99
N HIS A 73 -1.64 7.33 10.92
CA HIS A 73 -2.70 6.32 10.98
C HIS A 73 -2.15 4.95 11.38
N CYS A 74 -1.05 4.52 10.78
CA CYS A 74 -0.42 3.23 11.11
C CYS A 74 0.07 3.15 12.57
N LEU A 75 0.43 4.27 13.18
CA LEU A 75 0.85 4.39 14.58
C LEU A 75 -0.31 4.62 15.57
N GLY A 76 -1.57 4.69 15.08
CA GLY A 76 -2.74 4.90 15.91
C GLY A 76 -3.03 6.37 16.28
N ASN A 77 -2.25 7.33 15.78
CA ASN A 77 -2.41 8.76 16.11
C ASN A 77 -3.46 9.47 15.24
N ALA A 78 -3.91 8.86 14.15
CA ALA A 78 -4.93 9.41 13.24
C ALA A 78 -5.90 8.29 12.79
N PRO A 79 -6.70 7.70 13.71
CA PRO A 79 -7.52 6.53 13.41
C PRO A 79 -8.58 6.79 12.34
N ASP A 80 -9.12 8.01 12.27
CA ASP A 80 -10.20 8.40 11.36
C ASP A 80 -9.69 8.91 9.99
N ALA A 81 -8.39 8.86 9.72
CA ALA A 81 -7.84 9.37 8.47
C ALA A 81 -8.25 8.55 7.25
N PHE A 82 -8.53 7.27 7.44
CA PHE A 82 -8.91 6.32 6.39
C PHE A 82 -10.11 5.48 6.80
N ALA A 83 -10.91 5.07 5.80
CA ALA A 83 -12.01 4.15 6.03
C ALA A 83 -11.49 2.80 6.57
N PRO A 84 -12.13 2.19 7.59
CA PRO A 84 -11.66 0.96 8.20
C PRO A 84 -11.79 -0.21 7.22
N LYS A 85 -10.66 -0.76 6.80
CA LYS A 85 -10.54 -1.89 5.86
C LYS A 85 -9.64 -3.01 6.40
N ALA A 86 -9.47 -3.09 7.71
CA ALA A 86 -8.59 -4.07 8.36
C ALA A 86 -8.90 -5.55 8.05
N ARG A 87 -10.06 -5.84 7.47
CA ARG A 87 -10.43 -7.15 6.94
C ARG A 87 -9.58 -7.57 5.73
N TRP A 88 -9.04 -6.60 4.97
CA TRP A 88 -8.31 -6.82 3.73
C TRP A 88 -6.79 -6.86 3.97
N ALA A 89 -6.11 -7.82 3.35
CA ALA A 89 -4.66 -7.97 3.50
C ALA A 89 -3.88 -6.76 2.97
N MET A 90 -4.33 -6.18 1.87
CA MET A 90 -3.69 -4.97 1.29
C MET A 90 -3.62 -3.83 2.30
N ASP A 91 -4.62 -3.67 3.17
CA ASP A 91 -4.61 -2.64 4.21
C ASP A 91 -3.49 -2.86 5.26
N TRP A 92 -3.03 -4.10 5.39
CA TRP A 92 -1.94 -4.48 6.28
C TRP A 92 -0.56 -4.19 5.68
N TYR A 93 -0.23 -4.65 4.45
CA TYR A 93 1.12 -4.57 3.91
C TYR A 93 1.37 -3.37 2.96
N TYR A 94 0.36 -2.73 2.39
CA TYR A 94 0.56 -1.60 1.46
C TYR A 94 1.28 -0.39 2.05
N PRO A 95 1.08 0.01 3.33
CA PRO A 95 1.90 1.06 3.93
C PRO A 95 3.39 0.74 3.98
N VAL A 96 3.74 -0.56 4.04
CA VAL A 96 5.13 -1.03 3.95
C VAL A 96 5.65 -0.89 2.52
N LEU A 97 4.89 -1.38 1.53
CA LEU A 97 5.21 -1.22 0.10
C LEU A 97 5.33 0.25 -0.32
N GLY A 98 4.46 1.11 0.19
CA GLY A 98 4.51 2.56 -0.03
C GLY A 98 5.75 3.24 0.56
N GLY A 99 6.52 2.54 1.38
CA GLY A 99 7.78 3.03 1.96
C GLY A 99 7.59 4.22 2.90
N VAL A 100 6.43 4.33 3.57
CA VAL A 100 6.10 5.46 4.46
C VAL A 100 6.46 5.21 5.93
N LEU A 101 6.79 3.97 6.26
CA LEU A 101 7.18 3.53 7.60
C LEU A 101 8.70 3.38 7.70
N THR A 102 9.25 3.62 8.87
CA THR A 102 10.62 3.21 9.17
C THR A 102 10.73 1.68 9.13
N ARG A 103 11.94 1.16 8.94
CA ARG A 103 12.16 -0.30 8.88
C ARG A 103 11.62 -1.03 10.11
N THR A 104 11.79 -0.46 11.30
CA THR A 104 11.29 -1.03 12.55
C THR A 104 9.76 -1.02 12.62
N GLU A 105 9.12 0.08 12.26
CA GLU A 105 7.66 0.20 12.22
C GLU A 105 7.05 -0.76 11.19
N ALA A 106 7.68 -0.86 10.01
CA ALA A 106 7.26 -1.76 8.94
C ALA A 106 7.33 -3.24 9.36
N ARG A 107 8.42 -3.66 10.00
CA ARG A 107 8.55 -5.03 10.55
C ARG A 107 7.48 -5.31 11.60
N ALA A 108 7.33 -4.42 12.59
CA ALA A 108 6.32 -4.58 13.62
C ALA A 108 4.92 -4.70 13.02
N ARG A 109 4.60 -3.92 11.98
CA ARG A 109 3.32 -3.99 11.28
C ARG A 109 3.12 -5.32 10.55
N LEU A 110 4.15 -5.83 9.86
CA LEU A 110 4.08 -7.14 9.19
C LEU A 110 3.90 -8.26 10.21
N ASP A 111 4.66 -8.25 11.28
CA ASP A 111 4.58 -9.28 12.33
C ASP A 111 3.23 -9.28 13.05
N ALA A 112 2.64 -8.12 13.31
CA ALA A 112 1.40 -7.97 14.07
C ALA A 112 0.19 -8.70 13.46
N ARG A 113 0.18 -8.96 12.15
CA ARG A 113 -0.96 -9.59 11.46
C ARG A 113 -0.56 -10.73 10.53
N ARG A 114 0.67 -11.21 10.63
CA ARG A 114 1.17 -12.35 9.85
C ARG A 114 0.24 -13.55 9.97
N ASP A 115 -0.05 -13.98 11.18
CA ASP A 115 -0.90 -15.14 11.45
C ASP A 115 -2.36 -14.95 10.99
N THR A 116 -2.78 -13.69 10.81
CA THR A 116 -4.10 -13.38 10.28
C THR A 116 -4.19 -13.65 8.78
N PHE A 117 -3.14 -13.32 8.02
CA PHE A 117 -3.23 -13.31 6.55
C PHE A 117 -2.36 -14.36 5.87
N VAL A 118 -1.24 -14.77 6.47
CA VAL A 118 -0.37 -15.80 5.89
C VAL A 118 -0.91 -17.18 6.23
N MET A 119 -1.16 -17.98 5.21
CA MET A 119 -1.55 -19.37 5.31
C MET A 119 -0.33 -20.24 4.94
N GLU A 120 0.19 -20.96 5.93
CA GLU A 120 1.39 -21.79 5.76
C GLU A 120 1.24 -22.75 4.57
N ASN A 121 2.29 -22.86 3.75
CA ASN A 121 2.34 -23.66 2.51
C ASN A 121 1.30 -23.30 1.45
N ARG A 122 0.65 -22.13 1.56
CA ARG A 122 -0.39 -21.70 0.61
C ARG A 122 -0.17 -20.29 0.06
N GLY A 123 0.25 -19.32 0.89
CA GLY A 123 0.42 -17.94 0.53
C GLY A 123 -0.41 -16.98 1.39
N VAL A 124 -0.75 -15.82 0.85
CA VAL A 124 -1.47 -14.76 1.54
C VAL A 124 -2.92 -14.74 1.09
N ARG A 125 -3.85 -14.81 2.07
CA ARG A 125 -5.29 -14.65 1.79
C ARG A 125 -5.67 -13.18 1.67
N CYS A 126 -6.56 -12.86 0.73
CA CYS A 126 -6.96 -11.48 0.48
C CYS A 126 -7.84 -10.89 1.58
N VAL A 127 -8.59 -11.74 2.31
CA VAL A 127 -9.45 -11.33 3.43
C VAL A 127 -9.25 -12.23 4.65
N SER A 128 -9.35 -11.64 5.84
CA SER A 128 -9.03 -12.33 7.10
C SER A 128 -9.98 -13.47 7.47
N ASP A 129 -11.21 -13.46 6.98
CA ASP A 129 -12.30 -14.39 7.32
C ASP A 129 -12.61 -15.41 6.22
N ARG A 130 -11.78 -15.50 5.17
CA ARG A 130 -11.91 -16.46 4.08
C ARG A 130 -10.55 -17.08 3.72
N PRO A 131 -10.50 -18.34 3.29
CA PRO A 131 -9.25 -19.00 2.89
C PRO A 131 -8.86 -18.68 1.42
N TRP A 132 -9.20 -17.51 0.94
CA TRP A 132 -8.96 -17.10 -0.46
C TRP A 132 -7.54 -16.58 -0.62
N VAL A 133 -6.63 -17.49 -0.89
CA VAL A 133 -5.25 -17.17 -1.24
C VAL A 133 -5.18 -16.77 -2.70
N THR A 134 -4.41 -15.74 -3.00
CA THR A 134 -4.18 -15.26 -4.36
C THR A 134 -2.69 -15.07 -4.63
N ALA A 135 -2.31 -15.16 -5.89
CA ALA A 135 -0.94 -14.88 -6.33
C ALA A 135 -0.59 -13.40 -6.12
N ALA A 136 -1.55 -12.50 -6.36
CA ALA A 136 -1.35 -11.05 -6.23
C ALA A 136 -0.95 -10.67 -4.79
N GLU A 137 -1.79 -10.97 -3.80
CA GLU A 137 -1.50 -10.66 -2.40
C GLU A 137 -0.24 -11.37 -1.89
N THR A 138 0.02 -12.58 -2.37
CA THR A 138 1.23 -13.33 -1.99
C THR A 138 2.49 -12.65 -2.53
N CYS A 139 2.51 -12.23 -3.79
CA CYS A 139 3.63 -11.53 -4.40
C CYS A 139 3.84 -10.12 -3.81
N GLU A 140 2.77 -9.39 -3.56
CA GLU A 140 2.86 -8.05 -2.96
C GLU A 140 3.37 -8.12 -1.52
N CYS A 141 2.90 -9.07 -0.72
CA CYS A 141 3.40 -9.31 0.63
C CYS A 141 4.87 -9.74 0.62
N LEU A 142 5.28 -10.59 -0.33
CA LEU A 142 6.68 -10.95 -0.56
C LEU A 142 7.55 -9.71 -0.78
N MET A 143 7.12 -8.78 -1.63
CA MET A 143 7.84 -7.54 -1.87
C MET A 143 7.92 -6.66 -0.61
N ALA A 144 6.85 -6.62 0.20
CA ALA A 144 6.86 -5.94 1.49
C ALA A 144 7.89 -6.55 2.46
N GLU A 145 7.97 -7.89 2.56
CA GLU A 145 8.97 -8.60 3.36
C GLU A 145 10.41 -8.33 2.89
N LEU A 146 10.63 -8.31 1.58
CA LEU A 146 11.94 -7.95 1.01
C LEU A 146 12.34 -6.51 1.36
N SER A 147 11.41 -5.56 1.32
CA SER A 147 11.68 -4.15 1.61
C SER A 147 12.18 -3.92 3.04
N VAL A 148 11.76 -4.76 3.98
CA VAL A 148 12.23 -4.72 5.37
C VAL A 148 13.42 -5.66 5.64
N GLY A 149 13.90 -6.36 4.61
CA GLY A 149 15.04 -7.28 4.68
C GLY A 149 14.73 -8.64 5.29
N ASN A 150 13.47 -9.04 5.33
CA ASN A 150 13.04 -10.39 5.78
C ASN A 150 13.08 -11.39 4.60
N ARG A 151 14.30 -11.68 4.15
CA ARG A 151 14.54 -12.50 2.96
C ARG A 151 14.03 -13.93 3.11
N GLU A 152 14.13 -14.51 4.29
CA GLU A 152 13.66 -15.90 4.53
C GLU A 152 12.16 -16.01 4.29
N GLN A 153 11.37 -15.13 4.89
CA GLN A 153 9.92 -15.12 4.71
C GLN A 153 9.52 -14.81 3.27
N ALA A 154 10.24 -13.89 2.63
CA ALA A 154 10.01 -13.57 1.23
C ALA A 154 10.24 -14.77 0.31
N LEU A 155 11.27 -15.56 0.53
CA LEU A 155 11.54 -16.78 -0.24
C LEU A 155 10.44 -17.84 -0.03
N LYS A 156 9.96 -18.04 1.20
CA LYS A 156 8.80 -18.93 1.46
C LYS A 156 7.56 -18.50 0.67
N LEU A 157 7.23 -17.21 0.73
CA LEU A 157 6.09 -16.67 -0.01
C LEU A 157 6.28 -16.82 -1.54
N PHE A 158 7.51 -16.67 -2.04
CA PHE A 158 7.82 -16.89 -3.44
C PHE A 158 7.57 -18.35 -3.86
N GLU A 159 8.04 -19.30 -3.08
CA GLU A 159 7.82 -20.73 -3.33
C GLU A 159 6.33 -21.06 -3.35
N TRP A 160 5.55 -20.53 -2.40
CA TRP A 160 4.11 -20.75 -2.34
C TRP A 160 3.36 -20.07 -3.50
N ALA A 161 3.82 -18.89 -3.94
CA ALA A 161 3.26 -18.22 -5.12
C ALA A 161 3.43 -19.07 -6.38
N GLN A 162 4.57 -19.79 -6.53
CA GLN A 162 4.77 -20.68 -7.68
C GLN A 162 3.75 -21.83 -7.74
N ALA A 163 3.29 -22.32 -6.57
CA ALA A 163 2.26 -23.36 -6.50
C ALA A 163 0.85 -22.88 -6.91
N LEU A 164 0.65 -21.57 -7.04
CA LEU A 164 -0.61 -20.98 -7.53
C LEU A 164 -0.66 -20.85 -9.07
N ARG A 165 0.43 -21.21 -9.73
CA ARG A 165 0.52 -21.14 -11.20
C ARG A 165 -0.27 -22.27 -11.84
N CYS A 166 -1.12 -21.95 -12.81
CA CYS A 166 -1.85 -22.92 -13.61
C CYS A 166 -0.94 -23.63 -14.62
N ASP A 167 -1.40 -24.79 -15.14
CA ASP A 167 -0.63 -25.59 -16.11
C ASP A 167 -0.32 -24.83 -17.41
N ASP A 168 -1.17 -23.87 -17.79
CA ASP A 168 -0.96 -22.99 -18.94
C ASP A 168 -0.02 -21.81 -18.66
N GLY A 169 0.51 -21.72 -17.45
CA GLY A 169 1.47 -20.71 -17.03
C GLY A 169 0.88 -19.41 -16.45
N HIS A 170 -0.45 -19.28 -16.38
CA HIS A 170 -1.14 -18.15 -15.73
C HIS A 170 -1.23 -18.36 -14.19
N TYR A 171 -1.57 -17.25 -13.51
CA TYR A 171 -1.82 -17.22 -12.06
C TYR A 171 -3.26 -16.87 -11.76
#